data_ef08e13d0ad61a8a93f0aa10fd860254
#
_entry.id   ef08e13d0ad61a8a93f0aa10fd860254
#
_cell.length_a   1.000
_cell.length_b   1.000
_cell.length_c   1.000
_cell.angle_alpha   90.00
_cell.angle_beta   90.00
_cell.angle_gamma   90.00
#
_symmetry.space_group_name_H-M   'P 1'
#
loop_
_entity.id
_entity.type
_entity.pdbx_description
1 polymer ?
#
loop_
_entity_poly.entity_id
_entity_poly.type
_entity_poly.pdbx_seq_one_letter_code
_entity_poly.pdbx_strand_id
1 'polypeptide(L)'
;MNQQKQRIFDRIDDNRAAILDRSRLLFDTPELGYREFETGRLIRGWLDGWSVPYESVSYTGLLVTLGRGEPVVAVLADMDGLPRRAGEGRIHSCGNSLQTSAALALIEAMKDEPLSGTLKVIFTPAEEMIDFDYRQSLVDRGLVKYPSGKQDMIARGVFDDVDAVLSCHASGEPGCRFDVGSTLKGFVIFKAVYQGLGAHAGAAPYAGKNALHAAVLTQTGVAFLKDRFDPRDGVNVQPVISEAAGTVNIVPDQAVVETYVRARTEEALFAAADLVENCLKRCGQALDIETEVARRPGFLPLSQSGEINALVKANMLLLCGEDQILENLLSGASGDVGDIGALLPTAQFGFTGVSGRFHGDDFAVTDEENACLCPPKILAGTVLDLFERPVSGRPGFAERKARYLKTWLGE
;
A
#
# COMPACT_ATOMS: atom_id res chain seq x y z
N MET A 1 17.42 -13.06 -24.47
CA MET A 1 16.73 -11.74 -24.54
C MET A 1 16.41 -11.44 -25.99
N ASN A 2 15.17 -11.00 -26.33
CA ASN A 2 14.82 -10.64 -27.70
C ASN A 2 15.35 -9.23 -28.05
N GLN A 3 15.37 -8.87 -29.35
CA GLN A 3 15.94 -7.59 -29.82
C GLN A 3 15.17 -6.37 -29.28
N GLN A 4 13.86 -6.47 -29.05
CA GLN A 4 13.06 -5.37 -28.53
C GLN A 4 13.41 -5.08 -27.07
N LYS A 5 13.51 -6.12 -26.23
CA LYS A 5 13.98 -5.96 -24.84
C LYS A 5 15.37 -5.34 -24.76
N GLN A 6 16.28 -5.80 -25.64
CA GLN A 6 17.63 -5.24 -25.67
C GLN A 6 17.61 -3.74 -25.95
N ARG A 7 16.88 -3.30 -27.00
CA ARG A 7 16.79 -1.86 -27.32
C ARG A 7 16.23 -1.03 -26.17
N ILE A 8 15.21 -1.56 -25.46
CA ILE A 8 14.62 -0.83 -24.32
C ILE A 8 15.61 -0.75 -23.16
N PHE A 9 16.34 -1.83 -22.89
CA PHE A 9 17.37 -1.84 -21.85
C PHE A 9 18.49 -0.86 -22.19
N ASP A 10 18.96 -0.86 -23.43
CA ASP A 10 20.00 0.06 -23.91
C ASP A 10 19.54 1.53 -23.78
N ARG A 11 18.26 1.86 -24.10
CA ARG A 11 17.71 3.20 -23.88
C ARG A 11 17.68 3.61 -22.40
N ILE A 12 17.37 2.69 -21.49
CA ILE A 12 17.43 2.97 -20.04
C ILE A 12 18.87 3.27 -19.63
N ASP A 13 19.85 2.50 -20.16
CA ASP A 13 21.27 2.72 -19.88
C ASP A 13 21.78 4.03 -20.48
N ASP A 14 21.42 4.34 -21.73
CA ASP A 14 21.79 5.59 -22.41
C ASP A 14 21.22 6.83 -21.69
N ASN A 15 20.03 6.72 -21.09
CA ASN A 15 19.37 7.78 -20.33
C ASN A 15 19.75 7.80 -18.85
N ARG A 16 20.75 7.01 -18.42
CA ARG A 16 21.17 6.85 -17.02
C ARG A 16 21.22 8.17 -16.26
N ALA A 17 21.95 9.16 -16.77
CA ALA A 17 22.13 10.43 -16.08
C ALA A 17 20.79 11.14 -15.83
N ALA A 18 19.93 11.23 -16.83
CA ALA A 18 18.61 11.86 -16.72
C ALA A 18 17.69 11.09 -15.76
N ILE A 19 17.74 9.76 -15.73
CA ILE A 19 16.97 8.93 -14.79
C ILE A 19 17.43 9.21 -13.35
N LEU A 20 18.73 9.23 -13.09
CA LEU A 20 19.26 9.50 -11.76
C LEU A 20 18.93 10.91 -11.28
N ASP A 21 19.04 11.93 -12.14
CA ASP A 21 18.67 13.30 -11.81
C ASP A 21 17.17 13.43 -11.48
N ARG A 22 16.29 12.78 -12.24
CA ARG A 22 14.85 12.71 -11.94
C ARG A 22 14.58 11.99 -10.61
N SER A 23 15.26 10.88 -10.37
CA SER A 23 15.12 10.11 -9.13
C SER A 23 15.49 10.94 -7.90
N ARG A 24 16.61 11.69 -7.96
CA ARG A 24 17.03 12.60 -6.89
C ARG A 24 16.03 13.72 -6.69
N LEU A 25 15.57 14.36 -7.77
CA LEU A 25 14.58 15.43 -7.69
C LEU A 25 13.26 14.95 -7.05
N LEU A 26 12.77 13.76 -7.42
CA LEU A 26 11.58 13.15 -6.80
C LEU A 26 11.84 12.84 -5.33
N PHE A 27 12.99 12.29 -5.00
CA PHE A 27 13.37 11.98 -3.61
C PHE A 27 13.38 13.25 -2.72
N ASP A 28 13.83 14.37 -3.28
CA ASP A 28 13.92 15.67 -2.61
C ASP A 28 12.58 16.45 -2.62
N THR A 29 11.51 15.86 -3.19
CA THR A 29 10.18 16.47 -3.27
C THR A 29 9.12 15.62 -2.54
N PRO A 30 9.29 15.32 -1.24
CA PRO A 30 8.32 14.50 -0.51
C PRO A 30 7.05 15.29 -0.18
N GLU A 31 5.91 14.74 -0.55
CA GLU A 31 4.58 15.26 -0.26
C GLU A 31 3.71 14.18 0.36
N LEU A 32 2.77 14.55 1.23
CA LEU A 32 1.85 13.59 1.85
C LEU A 32 0.74 13.20 0.87
N GLY A 33 0.13 12.06 1.12
CA GLY A 33 -0.93 11.53 0.30
C GLY A 33 -2.08 12.51 0.04
N TYR A 34 -2.52 12.58 -1.22
CA TYR A 34 -3.45 13.56 -1.78
C TYR A 34 -2.98 15.03 -1.69
N ARG A 35 -1.68 15.24 -1.50
CA ARG A 35 -1.02 16.54 -1.55
C ARG A 35 0.19 16.55 -2.49
N GLU A 36 0.30 15.55 -3.36
CA GLU A 36 1.39 15.34 -4.32
C GLU A 36 1.28 16.28 -5.53
N PHE A 37 1.06 17.58 -5.25
CA PHE A 37 0.86 18.59 -6.29
C PHE A 37 2.14 18.92 -7.04
N GLU A 38 3.25 19.06 -6.32
CA GLU A 38 4.54 19.37 -6.92
C GLU A 38 5.11 18.13 -7.62
N THR A 39 5.01 16.95 -7.00
CA THR A 39 5.35 15.67 -7.63
C THR A 39 4.55 15.50 -8.93
N GLY A 40 3.25 15.71 -8.89
CA GLY A 40 2.39 15.65 -10.08
C GLY A 40 2.76 16.71 -11.14
N ARG A 41 3.20 17.91 -10.74
CA ARG A 41 3.69 18.95 -11.66
C ARG A 41 4.99 18.52 -12.35
N LEU A 42 5.91 17.93 -11.62
CA LEU A 42 7.16 17.40 -12.17
C LEU A 42 6.89 16.29 -13.19
N ILE A 43 6.04 15.32 -12.84
CA ILE A 43 5.66 14.21 -13.74
C ILE A 43 5.06 14.77 -15.04
N ARG A 44 4.07 15.68 -14.95
CA ARG A 44 3.46 16.31 -16.14
C ARG A 44 4.50 17.03 -16.98
N GLY A 45 5.43 17.78 -16.38
CA GLY A 45 6.48 18.49 -17.10
C GLY A 45 7.37 17.56 -17.92
N TRP A 46 7.72 16.36 -17.43
CA TRP A 46 8.47 15.37 -18.22
C TRP A 46 7.61 14.75 -19.30
N LEU A 47 6.35 14.37 -19.01
CA LEU A 47 5.44 13.81 -20.01
C LEU A 47 5.16 14.80 -21.15
N ASP A 48 4.95 16.08 -20.84
CA ASP A 48 4.78 17.17 -21.82
C ASP A 48 6.06 17.31 -22.70
N GLY A 49 7.24 17.29 -22.06
CA GLY A 49 8.52 17.34 -22.75
C GLY A 49 8.75 16.16 -23.70
N TRP A 50 8.18 15.01 -23.40
CA TRP A 50 8.21 13.82 -24.27
C TRP A 50 7.03 13.72 -25.23
N SER A 51 6.08 14.66 -25.19
CA SER A 51 4.82 14.63 -25.95
C SER A 51 4.00 13.35 -25.68
N VAL A 52 4.02 12.86 -24.43
CA VAL A 52 3.25 11.69 -23.97
C VAL A 52 1.96 12.17 -23.34
N PRO A 53 0.78 11.80 -23.87
CA PRO A 53 -0.50 12.19 -23.30
C PRO A 53 -0.76 11.48 -21.95
N TYR A 54 -1.47 12.17 -21.06
CA TYR A 54 -1.85 11.65 -19.74
C TYR A 54 -3.24 12.13 -19.34
N GLU A 55 -3.84 11.43 -18.39
CA GLU A 55 -5.11 11.77 -17.77
C GLU A 55 -4.91 11.97 -16.26
N SER A 56 -5.66 12.91 -15.67
CA SER A 56 -5.71 13.06 -14.21
C SER A 56 -6.73 12.07 -13.63
N VAL A 57 -6.32 11.34 -12.60
CA VAL A 57 -7.16 10.34 -11.92
C VAL A 57 -7.00 10.48 -10.42
N SER A 58 -8.05 10.16 -9.65
CA SER A 58 -7.98 10.13 -8.17
C SER A 58 -7.30 11.37 -7.55
N TYR A 59 -7.82 12.56 -7.87
CA TYR A 59 -7.43 13.87 -7.33
C TYR A 59 -6.02 14.33 -7.74
N THR A 60 -4.93 13.73 -7.24
CA THR A 60 -3.54 14.06 -7.58
C THR A 60 -2.85 13.04 -8.49
N GLY A 61 -3.45 11.87 -8.69
CA GLY A 61 -2.91 10.80 -9.50
C GLY A 61 -2.93 11.07 -11.01
N LEU A 62 -2.15 10.29 -11.75
CA LEU A 62 -2.01 10.40 -13.21
C LEU A 62 -2.06 9.02 -13.86
N LEU A 63 -2.62 8.95 -15.06
CA LEU A 63 -2.66 7.75 -15.91
C LEU A 63 -2.02 8.08 -17.26
N VAL A 64 -1.04 7.28 -17.66
CA VAL A 64 -0.44 7.29 -18.99
C VAL A 64 -0.82 6.01 -19.71
N THR A 65 -1.23 6.10 -20.97
CA THR A 65 -1.55 4.94 -21.81
C THR A 65 -0.66 4.92 -23.03
N LEU A 66 0.10 3.83 -23.23
CA LEU A 66 0.94 3.57 -24.39
C LEU A 66 0.43 2.33 -25.15
N GLY A 67 0.53 2.35 -26.46
CA GLY A 67 0.03 1.25 -27.28
C GLY A 67 -1.49 1.21 -27.39
N ARG A 68 -2.03 0.07 -27.84
CA ARG A 68 -3.48 -0.17 -27.98
C ARG A 68 -3.79 -1.65 -28.13
N GLY A 69 -5.02 -2.03 -27.78
CA GLY A 69 -5.51 -3.41 -27.90
C GLY A 69 -5.18 -4.25 -26.65
N GLU A 70 -5.48 -5.52 -26.72
CA GLU A 70 -5.27 -6.48 -25.63
C GLU A 70 -3.94 -7.25 -25.86
N PRO A 71 -3.31 -7.71 -24.78
CA PRO A 71 -3.71 -7.51 -23.37
C PRO A 71 -3.42 -6.11 -22.84
N VAL A 72 -4.13 -5.71 -21.77
CA VAL A 72 -3.91 -4.45 -21.06
C VAL A 72 -3.12 -4.74 -19.78
N VAL A 73 -1.89 -4.26 -19.71
CA VAL A 73 -1.01 -4.41 -18.54
C VAL A 73 -0.87 -3.06 -17.84
N ALA A 74 -1.13 -3.03 -16.53
CA ALA A 74 -0.91 -1.84 -15.72
C ALA A 74 0.38 -1.93 -14.90
N VAL A 75 1.12 -0.83 -14.80
CA VAL A 75 2.26 -0.63 -13.88
C VAL A 75 1.88 0.44 -12.89
N LEU A 76 1.99 0.14 -11.59
CA LEU A 76 1.68 1.05 -10.49
C LEU A 76 2.95 1.72 -9.97
N ALA A 77 2.84 3.00 -9.63
CA ALA A 77 3.91 3.77 -9.03
C ALA A 77 3.33 4.74 -7.99
N ASP A 78 3.63 4.50 -6.73
CA ASP A 78 3.17 5.34 -5.64
C ASP A 78 3.96 6.64 -5.57
N MET A 79 3.30 7.75 -5.20
CA MET A 79 3.88 9.09 -5.29
C MET A 79 4.15 9.75 -3.94
N ASP A 80 3.43 9.34 -2.89
CA ASP A 80 3.45 10.04 -1.62
C ASP A 80 4.67 9.69 -0.75
N GLY A 81 4.99 10.59 0.15
CA GLY A 81 6.02 10.45 1.17
C GLY A 81 5.42 10.52 2.57
N LEU A 82 6.28 10.54 3.56
CA LEU A 82 5.96 10.46 4.98
C LEU A 82 6.42 11.70 5.74
N PRO A 83 5.79 12.03 6.90
CA PRO A 83 6.32 13.02 7.79
C PRO A 83 7.64 12.51 8.40
N ARG A 84 8.59 13.41 8.67
CA ARG A 84 9.78 13.07 9.46
C ARG A 84 9.39 12.65 10.87
N ARG A 85 10.13 11.70 11.43
CA ARG A 85 9.94 11.28 12.82
C ARG A 85 10.52 12.29 13.81
N ALA A 86 11.60 12.95 13.43
CA ALA A 86 12.27 13.95 14.23
C ALA A 86 12.21 15.32 13.53
N GLY A 87 11.62 16.30 14.20
CA GLY A 87 11.51 17.67 13.67
C GLY A 87 10.31 17.85 12.72
N GLU A 88 10.35 18.94 12.00
CA GLU A 88 9.35 19.29 10.98
C GLU A 88 9.79 18.82 9.59
N GLY A 89 8.84 18.69 8.66
CA GLY A 89 9.08 18.37 7.27
C GLY A 89 8.64 16.95 6.88
N ARG A 90 9.05 16.55 5.68
CA ARG A 90 8.64 15.29 5.03
C ARG A 90 9.86 14.58 4.45
N ILE A 91 9.70 13.30 4.14
CA ILE A 91 10.77 12.48 3.58
C ILE A 91 10.17 11.34 2.74
N HIS A 92 10.83 10.98 1.65
CA HIS A 92 10.59 9.71 0.98
C HIS A 92 11.40 8.61 1.68
N SER A 93 10.77 7.90 2.61
CA SER A 93 11.41 6.84 3.40
C SER A 93 10.73 5.47 3.27
N CYS A 94 9.92 5.29 2.22
CA CYS A 94 9.31 4.01 1.84
C CYS A 94 9.76 3.52 0.46
N GLY A 95 10.30 4.40 -0.40
CA GLY A 95 10.75 4.05 -1.74
C GLY A 95 9.78 4.45 -2.86
N ASN A 96 8.68 5.16 -2.55
CA ASN A 96 7.66 5.57 -3.53
C ASN A 96 8.24 6.48 -4.63
N SER A 97 9.17 7.37 -4.28
CA SER A 97 9.89 8.18 -5.28
C SER A 97 10.69 7.35 -6.28
N LEU A 98 11.23 6.19 -5.84
CA LEU A 98 11.94 5.25 -6.70
C LEU A 98 10.98 4.51 -7.64
N GLN A 99 9.78 4.15 -7.17
CA GLN A 99 8.73 3.59 -8.03
C GLN A 99 8.32 4.59 -9.11
N THR A 100 8.06 5.85 -8.72
CA THR A 100 7.74 6.95 -9.65
C THR A 100 8.85 7.16 -10.67
N SER A 101 10.11 7.14 -10.24
CA SER A 101 11.28 7.24 -11.12
C SER A 101 11.36 6.06 -12.10
N ALA A 102 11.14 4.83 -11.63
CA ALA A 102 11.13 3.64 -12.46
C ALA A 102 10.00 3.66 -13.52
N ALA A 103 8.82 4.13 -13.13
CA ALA A 103 7.67 4.29 -14.03
C ALA A 103 7.94 5.33 -15.13
N LEU A 104 8.57 6.46 -14.80
CA LEU A 104 8.97 7.47 -15.77
C LEU A 104 10.04 6.94 -16.74
N ALA A 105 11.03 6.21 -16.23
CA ALA A 105 12.06 5.59 -17.06
C ALA A 105 11.47 4.53 -18.00
N LEU A 106 10.47 3.76 -17.53
CA LEU A 106 9.70 2.82 -18.35
C LEU A 106 8.96 3.54 -19.48
N ILE A 107 8.23 4.63 -19.18
CA ILE A 107 7.51 5.41 -20.19
C ILE A 107 8.49 5.96 -21.24
N GLU A 108 9.57 6.62 -20.81
CA GLU A 108 10.57 7.21 -21.72
C GLU A 108 11.20 6.16 -22.65
N ALA A 109 11.50 4.96 -22.14
CA ALA A 109 12.09 3.89 -22.92
C ALA A 109 11.10 3.22 -23.89
N MET A 110 9.80 3.20 -23.57
CA MET A 110 8.79 2.46 -24.34
C MET A 110 7.87 3.33 -25.21
N LYS A 111 7.83 4.66 -25.02
CA LYS A 111 6.88 5.56 -25.70
C LYS A 111 6.90 5.50 -27.24
N ASP A 112 8.04 5.18 -27.82
CA ASP A 112 8.24 5.11 -29.28
C ASP A 112 8.35 3.66 -29.81
N GLU A 113 8.16 2.65 -28.94
CA GLU A 113 8.19 1.24 -29.34
C GLU A 113 6.83 0.78 -29.87
N PRO A 114 6.82 -0.07 -30.89
CA PRO A 114 5.60 -0.76 -31.30
C PRO A 114 5.21 -1.78 -30.22
N LEU A 115 4.08 -1.55 -29.55
CA LEU A 115 3.56 -2.42 -28.51
C LEU A 115 2.45 -3.32 -29.08
N SER A 116 2.48 -4.62 -28.75
CA SER A 116 1.46 -5.61 -29.13
C SER A 116 0.34 -5.73 -28.09
N GLY A 117 0.10 -4.69 -27.30
CA GLY A 117 -0.91 -4.55 -26.28
C GLY A 117 -0.96 -3.13 -25.75
N THR A 118 -1.68 -2.92 -24.69
CA THR A 118 -1.80 -1.63 -24.01
C THR A 118 -1.01 -1.64 -22.71
N LEU A 119 -0.12 -0.68 -22.51
CA LEU A 119 0.55 -0.41 -21.25
C LEU A 119 -0.11 0.81 -20.60
N LYS A 120 -0.68 0.62 -19.42
CA LYS A 120 -1.13 1.69 -18.52
C LYS A 120 -0.09 1.91 -17.43
N VAL A 121 0.47 3.10 -17.32
CA VAL A 121 1.32 3.48 -16.18
C VAL A 121 0.52 4.42 -15.29
N ILE A 122 0.30 4.00 -14.05
CA ILE A 122 -0.60 4.66 -13.10
C ILE A 122 0.23 5.18 -11.94
N PHE A 123 0.34 6.49 -11.85
CA PHE A 123 0.94 7.19 -10.71
C PHE A 123 -0.14 7.32 -9.64
N THR A 124 0.01 6.55 -8.56
CA THR A 124 -1.01 6.39 -7.53
C THR A 124 -0.73 7.30 -6.34
N PRO A 125 -1.69 8.13 -5.92
CA PRO A 125 -1.54 8.97 -4.74
C PRO A 125 -1.91 8.21 -3.47
N ALA A 126 -1.49 8.73 -2.33
CA ALA A 126 -2.05 8.41 -1.02
C ALA A 126 -1.98 6.93 -0.63
N GLU A 127 -0.84 6.26 -0.90
CA GLU A 127 -0.56 4.88 -0.48
C GLU A 127 -0.41 4.78 1.04
N GLU A 128 0.37 5.68 1.63
CA GLU A 128 0.68 5.71 3.06
C GLU A 128 -0.55 6.10 3.88
N MET A 129 -1.06 5.20 4.71
CA MET A 129 -2.31 5.38 5.47
C MET A 129 -2.13 6.30 6.68
N ILE A 130 -1.85 7.57 6.42
CA ILE A 130 -1.67 8.64 7.40
C ILE A 130 -2.58 9.84 7.10
N ASP A 131 -2.64 10.83 8.01
CA ASP A 131 -3.39 12.09 7.83
C ASP A 131 -4.89 11.85 7.51
N PHE A 132 -5.52 10.96 8.28
CA PHE A 132 -6.90 10.54 8.04
C PHE A 132 -7.91 11.68 8.03
N ASP A 133 -7.76 12.69 8.88
CA ASP A 133 -8.71 13.82 8.97
C ASP A 133 -8.71 14.62 7.67
N TYR A 134 -7.54 14.87 7.09
CA TYR A 134 -7.45 15.53 5.79
C TYR A 134 -8.08 14.69 4.69
N ARG A 135 -7.74 13.40 4.62
CA ARG A 135 -8.29 12.49 3.61
C ARG A 135 -9.81 12.35 3.73
N GLN A 136 -10.33 12.26 4.96
CA GLN A 136 -11.76 12.24 5.20
C GLN A 136 -12.43 13.56 4.73
N SER A 137 -11.79 14.70 4.96
CA SER A 137 -12.29 15.99 4.43
C SER A 137 -12.41 16.03 2.90
N LEU A 138 -11.53 15.31 2.19
CA LEU A 138 -11.64 15.17 0.72
C LEU A 138 -12.81 14.27 0.32
N VAL A 139 -13.03 13.19 1.06
CA VAL A 139 -14.20 12.31 0.88
C VAL A 139 -15.49 13.09 1.11
N ASP A 140 -15.59 13.82 2.22
CA ASP A 140 -16.77 14.62 2.58
C ASP A 140 -17.07 15.71 1.56
N ARG A 141 -16.04 16.23 0.88
CA ARG A 141 -16.16 17.21 -0.23
C ARG A 141 -16.42 16.54 -1.58
N GLY A 142 -16.47 15.23 -1.67
CA GLY A 142 -16.68 14.48 -2.91
C GLY A 142 -15.52 14.54 -3.91
N LEU A 143 -14.33 14.96 -3.49
CA LEU A 143 -13.13 15.03 -4.34
C LEU A 143 -12.54 13.64 -4.59
N VAL A 144 -12.57 12.78 -3.59
CA VAL A 144 -12.26 11.36 -3.66
C VAL A 144 -13.40 10.56 -3.04
N LYS A 145 -13.51 9.28 -3.38
CA LYS A 145 -14.49 8.37 -2.77
C LYS A 145 -13.92 7.69 -1.51
N TYR A 146 -12.61 7.44 -1.49
CA TYR A 146 -11.93 6.69 -0.44
C TYR A 146 -10.61 7.34 -0.03
N PRO A 147 -10.16 7.10 1.22
CA PRO A 147 -8.92 7.65 1.75
C PRO A 147 -7.64 7.13 1.09
N SER A 148 -7.64 5.92 0.49
CA SER A 148 -6.50 5.39 -0.28
C SER A 148 -6.69 5.66 -1.76
N GLY A 149 -5.61 6.01 -2.46
CA GLY A 149 -5.62 6.28 -3.89
C GLY A 149 -6.04 5.09 -4.72
N LYS A 150 -5.51 3.88 -4.42
CA LYS A 150 -5.88 2.67 -5.16
C LYS A 150 -7.35 2.28 -4.93
N GLN A 151 -7.87 2.45 -3.71
CA GLN A 151 -9.29 2.22 -3.41
C GLN A 151 -10.19 3.18 -4.20
N ASP A 152 -9.84 4.47 -4.24
CA ASP A 152 -10.57 5.47 -5.05
C ASP A 152 -10.51 5.15 -6.54
N MET A 153 -9.35 4.73 -7.05
CA MET A 153 -9.16 4.34 -8.45
C MET A 153 -9.94 3.08 -8.83
N ILE A 154 -10.01 2.07 -7.94
CA ILE A 154 -10.86 0.86 -8.13
C ILE A 154 -12.31 1.29 -8.27
N ALA A 155 -12.81 2.12 -7.36
CA ALA A 155 -14.19 2.58 -7.38
C ALA A 155 -14.52 3.47 -8.60
N ARG A 156 -13.55 4.18 -9.14
CA ARG A 156 -13.69 4.99 -10.36
C ARG A 156 -13.53 4.20 -11.66
N GLY A 157 -13.18 2.91 -11.60
CA GLY A 157 -13.09 2.06 -12.78
C GLY A 157 -11.77 2.15 -13.54
N VAL A 158 -10.71 2.71 -12.95
CA VAL A 158 -9.39 2.84 -13.61
C VAL A 158 -8.83 1.47 -14.03
N PHE A 159 -9.21 0.41 -13.32
CA PHE A 159 -8.75 -0.96 -13.54
C PHE A 159 -9.74 -1.86 -14.30
N ASP A 160 -10.87 -1.33 -14.78
CA ASP A 160 -11.97 -2.14 -15.31
C ASP A 160 -11.61 -2.88 -16.63
N ASP A 161 -10.63 -2.41 -17.36
CA ASP A 161 -10.11 -3.01 -18.59
C ASP A 161 -8.71 -3.65 -18.44
N VAL A 162 -8.13 -3.65 -17.23
CA VAL A 162 -6.78 -4.18 -16.98
C VAL A 162 -6.79 -5.70 -16.82
N ASP A 163 -5.85 -6.40 -17.47
CA ASP A 163 -5.70 -7.87 -17.42
C ASP A 163 -4.65 -8.33 -16.40
N ALA A 164 -3.58 -7.55 -16.22
CA ALA A 164 -2.48 -7.85 -15.31
C ALA A 164 -1.90 -6.57 -14.72
N VAL A 165 -1.42 -6.67 -13.47
CA VAL A 165 -0.84 -5.53 -12.74
C VAL A 165 0.57 -5.86 -12.26
N LEU A 166 1.48 -4.92 -12.48
CA LEU A 166 2.85 -4.96 -11.99
C LEU A 166 3.12 -3.78 -11.07
N SER A 167 3.87 -4.02 -10.02
CA SER A 167 4.45 -2.99 -9.15
C SER A 167 5.87 -3.39 -8.76
N CYS A 168 6.66 -2.43 -8.32
CA CYS A 168 7.94 -2.69 -7.68
C CYS A 168 8.04 -1.89 -6.38
N HIS A 169 8.80 -2.35 -5.43
CA HIS A 169 8.97 -1.65 -4.16
C HIS A 169 10.39 -1.78 -3.65
N ALA A 170 10.92 -0.76 -2.99
CA ALA A 170 12.20 -0.87 -2.32
C ALA A 170 12.13 -1.97 -1.25
N SER A 171 13.19 -2.79 -1.17
CA SER A 171 13.33 -3.87 -0.20
C SER A 171 14.61 -3.67 0.61
N GLY A 172 14.56 -3.97 1.89
CA GLY A 172 15.71 -3.85 2.80
C GLY A 172 16.43 -5.17 3.04
N GLU A 173 16.12 -6.21 2.27
CA GLU A 173 16.66 -7.56 2.51
C GLU A 173 18.15 -7.61 2.20
N PRO A 174 19.01 -7.94 3.20
CA PRO A 174 20.44 -7.96 3.00
C PRO A 174 20.88 -9.15 2.16
N GLY A 175 21.92 -8.97 1.35
CA GLY A 175 22.58 -10.04 0.61
C GLY A 175 21.88 -10.46 -0.69
N CYS A 176 20.83 -9.78 -1.10
CA CYS A 176 20.19 -9.98 -2.41
C CYS A 176 20.10 -8.68 -3.19
N ARG A 177 19.79 -8.77 -4.48
CA ARG A 177 19.46 -7.61 -5.31
C ARG A 177 17.97 -7.44 -5.47
N PHE A 178 17.23 -8.53 -5.55
CA PHE A 178 15.81 -8.55 -5.80
C PHE A 178 15.09 -9.58 -4.95
N ASP A 179 13.81 -9.37 -4.73
CA ASP A 179 12.90 -10.40 -4.23
C ASP A 179 11.62 -10.47 -5.08
N VAL A 180 11.02 -11.67 -5.16
CA VAL A 180 9.82 -11.95 -5.93
C VAL A 180 8.89 -12.89 -5.19
N GLY A 181 7.58 -12.68 -5.33
CA GLY A 181 6.58 -13.52 -4.67
C GLY A 181 6.43 -13.27 -3.16
N SER A 182 7.04 -12.20 -2.64
CA SER A 182 6.95 -11.83 -1.23
C SER A 182 5.52 -11.47 -0.83
N THR A 183 5.11 -11.85 0.39
CA THR A 183 3.76 -11.57 0.90
C THR A 183 3.68 -10.16 1.48
N LEU A 184 2.49 -9.55 1.42
CA LEU A 184 2.11 -8.41 2.24
C LEU A 184 0.87 -8.76 3.04
N LYS A 185 0.84 -8.35 4.31
CA LYS A 185 -0.34 -8.57 5.16
C LYS A 185 -1.43 -7.54 4.85
N GLY A 186 -2.67 -7.98 4.95
CA GLY A 186 -3.78 -7.04 5.05
C GLY A 186 -3.97 -6.57 6.48
N PHE A 187 -4.78 -5.52 6.67
CA PHE A 187 -5.16 -5.04 7.99
C PHE A 187 -6.52 -4.35 8.03
N VAL A 188 -7.14 -4.41 9.20
CA VAL A 188 -8.37 -3.68 9.58
C VAL A 188 -8.05 -2.83 10.79
N ILE A 189 -8.56 -1.60 10.84
CA ILE A 189 -8.41 -0.66 11.95
C ILE A 189 -9.67 -0.68 12.80
N PHE A 190 -9.52 -0.65 14.12
CA PHE A 190 -10.61 -0.49 15.08
C PHE A 190 -10.37 0.70 15.98
N LYS A 191 -11.44 1.45 16.24
CA LYS A 191 -11.53 2.43 17.33
C LYS A 191 -12.74 2.09 18.17
N ALA A 192 -12.52 1.78 19.46
CA ALA A 192 -13.58 1.53 20.43
C ALA A 192 -13.62 2.69 21.42
N VAL A 193 -14.78 3.30 21.57
CA VAL A 193 -15.05 4.37 22.56
C VAL A 193 -15.93 3.79 23.64
N TYR A 194 -15.43 3.81 24.87
CA TYR A 194 -16.13 3.37 26.06
C TYR A 194 -16.67 4.59 26.79
N GLN A 195 -18.01 4.69 26.95
CA GLN A 195 -18.70 5.76 27.65
C GLN A 195 -19.18 5.25 29.00
N GLY A 196 -18.52 5.68 30.06
CA GLY A 196 -18.84 5.36 31.43
C GLY A 196 -19.66 6.45 32.11
N LEU A 197 -19.47 6.59 33.43
CA LEU A 197 -20.11 7.61 34.24
C LEU A 197 -19.10 8.12 35.30
N GLY A 198 -18.82 9.40 35.29
CA GLY A 198 -17.95 10.05 36.26
C GLY A 198 -18.56 10.07 37.66
N ALA A 199 -17.72 9.89 38.67
CA ALA A 199 -18.09 10.00 40.07
C ALA A 199 -16.87 10.41 40.91
N HIS A 200 -17.11 10.89 42.14
CA HIS A 200 -16.01 11.20 43.06
C HIS A 200 -15.34 9.91 43.55
N ALA A 201 -14.09 9.67 43.13
CA ALA A 201 -13.40 8.39 43.31
C ALA A 201 -13.21 8.03 44.82
N GLY A 202 -13.06 9.01 45.70
CA GLY A 202 -12.88 8.78 47.13
C GLY A 202 -14.20 8.72 47.94
N ALA A 203 -15.23 9.46 47.53
CA ALA A 203 -16.46 9.59 48.32
C ALA A 203 -17.60 8.67 47.86
N ALA A 204 -17.75 8.48 46.55
CA ALA A 204 -18.85 7.72 45.97
C ALA A 204 -18.46 6.99 44.65
N PRO A 205 -17.37 6.18 44.66
CA PRO A 205 -16.95 5.48 43.43
C PRO A 205 -18.02 4.52 42.88
N TYR A 206 -18.91 4.02 43.77
CA TYR A 206 -20.02 3.13 43.43
C TYR A 206 -21.12 3.81 42.57
N ALA A 207 -21.14 5.13 42.53
CA ALA A 207 -22.08 5.89 41.71
C ALA A 207 -21.53 6.10 40.28
N GLY A 208 -20.29 5.69 39.99
CA GLY A 208 -19.66 5.81 38.69
C GLY A 208 -19.59 4.50 37.92
N LYS A 209 -19.32 4.61 36.60
CA LYS A 209 -18.97 3.49 35.72
C LYS A 209 -17.61 3.78 35.08
N ASN A 210 -16.58 3.04 35.47
CA ASN A 210 -15.20 3.34 35.06
C ASN A 210 -14.90 2.82 33.65
N ALA A 211 -14.88 3.73 32.69
CA ALA A 211 -14.58 3.42 31.29
C ALA A 211 -13.17 2.84 31.09
N LEU A 212 -12.18 3.27 31.88
CA LEU A 212 -10.82 2.74 31.79
C LEU A 212 -10.76 1.24 32.15
N HIS A 213 -11.64 0.77 33.04
CA HIS A 213 -11.70 -0.66 33.38
C HIS A 213 -12.14 -1.49 32.16
N ALA A 214 -13.06 -1.00 31.31
CA ALA A 214 -13.45 -1.66 30.07
C ALA A 214 -12.28 -1.70 29.06
N ALA A 215 -11.53 -0.61 28.94
CA ALA A 215 -10.36 -0.54 28.08
C ALA A 215 -9.25 -1.52 28.54
N VAL A 216 -8.97 -1.63 29.82
CA VAL A 216 -8.01 -2.60 30.39
C VAL A 216 -8.49 -4.04 30.20
N LEU A 217 -9.78 -4.31 30.43
CA LEU A 217 -10.37 -5.63 30.18
C LEU A 217 -10.27 -6.02 28.71
N THR A 218 -10.44 -5.06 27.80
CA THR A 218 -10.26 -5.24 26.36
C THR A 218 -8.83 -5.62 26.01
N GLN A 219 -7.81 -4.93 26.54
CA GLN A 219 -6.41 -5.31 26.32
C GLN A 219 -6.13 -6.75 26.79
N THR A 220 -6.65 -7.10 27.97
CA THR A 220 -6.52 -8.46 28.51
C THR A 220 -7.25 -9.49 27.64
N GLY A 221 -8.48 -9.19 27.23
CA GLY A 221 -9.28 -10.07 26.37
C GLY A 221 -8.62 -10.31 25.01
N VAL A 222 -8.11 -9.27 24.36
CA VAL A 222 -7.37 -9.39 23.09
C VAL A 222 -6.08 -10.22 23.28
N ALA A 223 -5.37 -10.06 24.40
CA ALA A 223 -4.20 -10.89 24.68
C ALA A 223 -4.53 -12.37 24.75
N PHE A 224 -5.69 -12.75 25.33
CA PHE A 224 -6.14 -14.14 25.37
C PHE A 224 -6.64 -14.67 24.02
N LEU A 225 -7.08 -13.80 23.10
CA LEU A 225 -7.44 -14.24 21.75
C LEU A 225 -6.24 -14.75 20.95
N LYS A 226 -5.00 -14.38 21.30
CA LYS A 226 -3.78 -14.81 20.59
C LYS A 226 -3.64 -16.32 20.49
N ASP A 227 -4.10 -17.05 21.50
CA ASP A 227 -4.05 -18.53 21.51
C ASP A 227 -5.01 -19.16 20.49
N ARG A 228 -5.94 -18.38 19.93
CA ARG A 228 -6.92 -18.84 18.94
C ARG A 228 -6.46 -18.64 17.50
N PHE A 229 -5.37 -17.92 17.28
CA PHE A 229 -4.86 -17.65 15.93
C PHE A 229 -3.86 -18.71 15.52
N ASP A 230 -4.05 -19.30 14.33
CA ASP A 230 -3.06 -20.19 13.75
C ASP A 230 -1.77 -19.40 13.45
N PRO A 231 -0.59 -19.85 13.92
CA PRO A 231 0.68 -19.17 13.63
C PRO A 231 0.96 -19.01 12.11
N ARG A 232 0.41 -19.91 11.27
CA ARG A 232 0.55 -19.85 9.81
C ARG A 232 -0.15 -18.66 9.21
N ASP A 233 -1.23 -18.18 9.81
CA ASP A 233 -1.98 -17.01 9.37
C ASP A 233 -1.25 -15.70 9.64
N GLY A 234 -0.24 -15.74 10.52
CA GLY A 234 0.56 -14.58 10.86
C GLY A 234 -0.25 -13.42 11.44
N VAL A 235 -1.31 -13.73 12.20
CA VAL A 235 -2.18 -12.71 12.80
C VAL A 235 -1.40 -11.88 13.82
N ASN A 236 -1.51 -10.55 13.71
CA ASN A 236 -0.99 -9.60 14.69
C ASN A 236 -2.11 -8.66 15.14
N VAL A 237 -2.26 -8.51 16.47
CA VAL A 237 -3.18 -7.57 17.09
C VAL A 237 -2.47 -6.88 18.23
N GLN A 238 -2.54 -5.54 18.27
CA GLN A 238 -1.84 -4.75 19.28
C GLN A 238 -2.68 -3.54 19.72
N PRO A 239 -3.58 -3.73 20.72
CA PRO A 239 -4.43 -2.65 21.20
C PRO A 239 -3.64 -1.65 22.03
N VAL A 240 -3.97 -0.37 21.85
CA VAL A 240 -3.45 0.77 22.61
C VAL A 240 -4.63 1.51 23.22
N ILE A 241 -4.54 1.87 24.50
CA ILE A 241 -5.45 2.85 25.10
C ILE A 241 -4.91 4.22 24.68
N SER A 242 -5.55 4.84 23.69
CA SER A 242 -5.12 6.12 23.12
C SER A 242 -5.59 7.31 23.94
N GLU A 243 -6.74 7.17 24.62
CA GLU A 243 -7.30 8.21 25.49
C GLU A 243 -7.92 7.59 26.73
N ALA A 244 -7.73 8.27 27.86
CA ALA A 244 -8.45 7.98 29.09
C ALA A 244 -8.71 9.30 29.79
N ALA A 245 -9.98 9.66 29.96
CA ALA A 245 -10.37 10.88 30.67
C ALA A 245 -10.25 10.67 32.20
N GLY A 246 -9.97 11.75 32.91
CA GLY A 246 -10.07 11.78 34.36
C GLY A 246 -8.81 12.24 35.07
N THR A 247 -8.99 12.50 36.36
CA THR A 247 -7.95 12.78 37.31
C THR A 247 -8.07 11.75 38.46
N VAL A 248 -7.06 11.62 39.31
CA VAL A 248 -7.02 10.59 40.34
C VAL A 248 -8.21 10.60 41.33
N ASN A 249 -8.93 11.71 41.39
CA ASN A 249 -10.09 11.89 42.28
C ASN A 249 -11.45 11.74 41.57
N ILE A 250 -11.45 11.43 40.26
CA ILE A 250 -12.67 11.22 39.46
C ILE A 250 -12.59 9.84 38.79
N VAL A 251 -13.69 9.07 38.85
CA VAL A 251 -13.85 7.83 38.09
C VAL A 251 -13.83 8.19 36.58
N PRO A 252 -12.94 7.62 35.76
CA PRO A 252 -12.92 7.90 34.35
C PRO A 252 -14.23 7.57 33.65
N ASP A 253 -14.81 8.56 32.98
CA ASP A 253 -16.10 8.45 32.26
C ASP A 253 -15.93 8.20 30.75
N GLN A 254 -14.72 8.32 30.21
CA GLN A 254 -14.41 7.98 28.85
C GLN A 254 -13.05 7.29 28.74
N ALA A 255 -12.96 6.31 27.84
CA ALA A 255 -11.69 5.72 27.40
C ALA A 255 -11.80 5.30 25.91
N VAL A 256 -10.68 5.39 25.21
CA VAL A 256 -10.58 4.99 23.80
C VAL A 256 -9.52 3.92 23.64
N VAL A 257 -9.87 2.84 22.94
CA VAL A 257 -8.92 1.80 22.52
C VAL A 257 -8.83 1.81 21.00
N GLU A 258 -7.61 1.92 20.50
CA GLU A 258 -7.32 1.80 19.07
C GLU A 258 -6.44 0.57 18.84
N THR A 259 -6.70 -0.14 17.76
CA THR A 259 -5.90 -1.29 17.33
C THR A 259 -6.08 -1.55 15.84
N TYR A 260 -5.13 -2.29 15.25
CA TYR A 260 -5.41 -2.97 14.00
C TYR A 260 -5.11 -4.45 14.11
N VAL A 261 -5.87 -5.20 13.30
CA VAL A 261 -5.70 -6.63 13.08
C VAL A 261 -5.02 -6.79 11.75
N ARG A 262 -3.92 -7.53 11.72
CA ARG A 262 -3.19 -7.89 10.50
C ARG A 262 -3.19 -9.39 10.29
N ALA A 263 -3.28 -9.85 9.03
CA ALA A 263 -3.15 -11.27 8.70
C ALA A 263 -2.62 -11.43 7.27
N ARG A 264 -2.20 -12.68 6.93
CA ARG A 264 -1.62 -13.03 5.62
C ARG A 264 -2.67 -13.36 4.56
N THR A 265 -3.85 -13.80 4.96
CA THR A 265 -4.95 -14.16 4.04
C THR A 265 -6.21 -13.37 4.38
N GLU A 266 -7.11 -13.21 3.40
CA GLU A 266 -8.39 -12.54 3.61
C GLU A 266 -9.23 -13.28 4.66
N GLU A 267 -9.29 -14.62 4.60
CA GLU A 267 -10.06 -15.44 5.53
C GLU A 267 -9.58 -15.25 6.96
N ALA A 268 -8.25 -15.31 7.18
CA ALA A 268 -7.66 -15.10 8.49
C ALA A 268 -7.86 -13.67 8.99
N LEU A 269 -7.77 -12.67 8.09
CA LEU A 269 -7.99 -11.26 8.40
C LEU A 269 -9.42 -11.03 8.90
N PHE A 270 -10.41 -11.50 8.15
CA PHE A 270 -11.81 -11.32 8.52
C PHE A 270 -12.17 -12.08 9.80
N ALA A 271 -11.74 -13.35 9.93
CA ALA A 271 -12.00 -14.14 11.11
C ALA A 271 -11.38 -13.52 12.38
N ALA A 272 -10.13 -13.04 12.29
CA ALA A 272 -9.46 -12.37 13.40
C ALA A 272 -10.10 -11.02 13.73
N ALA A 273 -10.48 -10.23 12.70
CA ALA A 273 -11.15 -8.95 12.87
C ALA A 273 -12.49 -9.11 13.60
N ASP A 274 -13.31 -10.09 13.23
CA ASP A 274 -14.60 -10.36 13.86
C ASP A 274 -14.44 -10.79 15.34
N LEU A 275 -13.41 -11.60 15.64
CA LEU A 275 -13.11 -11.97 17.02
C LEU A 275 -12.69 -10.77 17.85
N VAL A 276 -11.85 -9.90 17.33
CA VAL A 276 -11.40 -8.68 18.00
C VAL A 276 -12.55 -7.71 18.20
N GLU A 277 -13.36 -7.46 17.17
CA GLU A 277 -14.54 -6.60 17.25
C GLU A 277 -15.50 -7.06 18.36
N ASN A 278 -15.80 -8.38 18.39
CA ASN A 278 -16.62 -8.98 19.42
C ASN A 278 -16.01 -8.81 20.82
N CYS A 279 -14.69 -8.93 20.95
CA CYS A 279 -14.00 -8.69 22.22
C CYS A 279 -14.16 -7.23 22.68
N LEU A 280 -13.91 -6.27 21.78
CA LEU A 280 -14.07 -4.83 22.05
C LEU A 280 -15.49 -4.53 22.59
N LYS A 281 -16.53 -5.00 21.92
CA LYS A 281 -17.93 -4.78 22.28
C LYS A 281 -18.30 -5.44 23.62
N ARG A 282 -17.93 -6.71 23.80
CA ARG A 282 -18.32 -7.51 24.98
C ARG A 282 -17.60 -7.11 26.26
N CYS A 283 -16.38 -6.59 26.18
CA CYS A 283 -15.69 -6.10 27.38
C CYS A 283 -16.38 -4.89 27.99
N GLY A 284 -16.92 -3.97 27.19
CA GLY A 284 -17.74 -2.88 27.69
C GLY A 284 -19.07 -3.37 28.25
N GLN A 285 -19.76 -4.27 27.53
CA GLN A 285 -21.02 -4.87 27.99
C GLN A 285 -20.87 -5.61 29.33
N ALA A 286 -19.76 -6.32 29.55
CA ALA A 286 -19.48 -7.05 30.80
C ALA A 286 -19.43 -6.14 32.03
N LEU A 287 -19.15 -4.84 31.84
CA LEU A 287 -19.06 -3.82 32.89
C LEU A 287 -20.22 -2.81 32.82
N ASP A 288 -21.26 -3.11 32.03
CA ASP A 288 -22.42 -2.22 31.83
C ASP A 288 -21.98 -0.81 31.36
N ILE A 289 -21.02 -0.77 30.42
CA ILE A 289 -20.46 0.45 29.82
C ILE A 289 -20.88 0.49 28.36
N GLU A 290 -21.48 1.62 27.97
CA GLU A 290 -21.82 1.87 26.57
C GLU A 290 -20.57 1.86 25.71
N THR A 291 -20.62 1.15 24.56
CA THR A 291 -19.44 0.92 23.74
C THR A 291 -19.79 1.12 22.27
N GLU A 292 -19.15 2.08 21.66
CA GLU A 292 -19.18 2.29 20.22
C GLU A 292 -17.89 1.72 19.60
N VAL A 293 -18.02 0.87 18.58
CA VAL A 293 -16.87 0.31 17.85
C VAL A 293 -16.97 0.67 16.38
N ALA A 294 -16.04 1.49 15.94
CA ALA A 294 -15.83 1.78 14.52
C ALA A 294 -14.82 0.78 13.94
N ARG A 295 -15.22 0.12 12.85
CA ARG A 295 -14.36 -0.72 12.00
C ARG A 295 -14.08 0.03 10.71
N ARG A 296 -12.81 0.20 10.38
CA ARG A 296 -12.36 0.85 9.15
C ARG A 296 -11.52 -0.12 8.32
N PRO A 297 -11.79 -0.28 7.03
CA PRO A 297 -10.92 -1.06 6.15
C PRO A 297 -9.55 -0.39 6.08
N GLY A 298 -8.50 -1.20 6.16
CA GLY A 298 -7.15 -0.84 5.77
C GLY A 298 -6.89 -1.35 4.35
N PHE A 299 -6.00 -2.36 4.22
CA PHE A 299 -5.68 -3.01 2.95
C PHE A 299 -5.93 -4.52 3.04
N LEU A 300 -6.32 -5.13 1.92
CA LEU A 300 -6.35 -6.59 1.80
C LEU A 300 -4.93 -7.16 1.71
N PRO A 301 -4.72 -8.42 2.09
CA PRO A 301 -3.43 -9.08 1.89
C PRO A 301 -3.11 -9.20 0.39
N LEU A 302 -1.84 -9.02 0.03
CA LEU A 302 -1.41 -9.21 -1.35
C LEU A 302 -1.35 -10.69 -1.70
N SER A 303 -2.22 -11.11 -2.64
CA SER A 303 -2.16 -12.39 -3.30
C SER A 303 -1.47 -12.21 -4.66
N GLN A 304 -0.26 -12.73 -4.81
CA GLN A 304 0.53 -12.57 -6.04
C GLN A 304 0.26 -13.69 -7.06
N SER A 305 0.27 -13.32 -8.35
CA SER A 305 0.19 -14.28 -9.45
C SER A 305 1.53 -15.01 -9.65
N GLY A 306 1.54 -16.32 -9.45
CA GLY A 306 2.72 -17.14 -9.70
C GLY A 306 3.20 -17.10 -11.16
N GLU A 307 2.27 -16.96 -12.12
CA GLU A 307 2.61 -16.83 -13.54
C GLU A 307 3.37 -15.53 -13.82
N ILE A 308 2.90 -14.40 -13.26
CA ILE A 308 3.58 -13.10 -13.43
C ILE A 308 4.92 -13.12 -12.68
N ASN A 309 4.97 -13.67 -11.47
CA ASN A 309 6.21 -13.78 -10.69
C ASN A 309 7.30 -14.57 -11.43
N ALA A 310 6.93 -15.62 -12.17
CA ALA A 310 7.87 -16.37 -13.00
C ALA A 310 8.46 -15.52 -14.15
N LEU A 311 7.65 -14.66 -14.78
CA LEU A 311 8.12 -13.71 -15.79
C LEU A 311 9.01 -12.62 -15.18
N VAL A 312 8.65 -12.09 -14.02
CA VAL A 312 9.48 -11.14 -13.27
C VAL A 312 10.83 -11.75 -12.94
N LYS A 313 10.86 -12.98 -12.37
CA LYS A 313 12.12 -13.69 -12.06
C LYS A 313 12.96 -13.89 -13.31
N ALA A 314 12.36 -14.27 -14.44
CA ALA A 314 13.08 -14.45 -15.69
C ALA A 314 13.76 -13.15 -16.17
N ASN A 315 13.15 -11.98 -15.94
CA ASN A 315 13.74 -10.69 -16.27
C ASN A 315 14.80 -10.24 -15.24
N MET A 316 14.67 -10.61 -13.96
CA MET A 316 15.73 -10.42 -12.96
C MET A 316 17.01 -11.19 -13.30
N LEU A 317 16.85 -12.43 -13.78
CA LEU A 317 17.98 -13.29 -14.21
C LEU A 317 18.75 -12.75 -15.41
N LEU A 318 18.22 -11.75 -16.14
CA LEU A 318 18.99 -11.01 -17.16
C LEU A 318 19.96 -10.00 -16.53
N LEU A 319 19.78 -9.65 -15.26
CA LEU A 319 20.50 -8.59 -14.57
C LEU A 319 21.41 -9.10 -13.44
N CYS A 320 21.16 -10.31 -12.93
CA CYS A 320 21.93 -10.90 -11.83
C CYS A 320 21.88 -12.41 -11.82
N GLY A 321 22.71 -13.04 -10.97
CA GLY A 321 22.65 -14.48 -10.70
C GLY A 321 21.42 -14.87 -9.86
N GLU A 322 21.02 -16.13 -9.91
CA GLU A 322 19.89 -16.67 -9.14
C GLU A 322 20.11 -16.57 -7.62
N ASP A 323 21.35 -16.66 -7.17
CA ASP A 323 21.78 -16.49 -5.79
C ASP A 323 21.53 -15.09 -5.22
N GLN A 324 21.26 -14.12 -6.08
CA GLN A 324 20.94 -12.74 -5.72
C GLN A 324 19.42 -12.43 -5.73
N ILE A 325 18.58 -13.44 -5.94
CA ILE A 325 17.12 -13.31 -5.95
C ILE A 325 16.53 -14.11 -4.79
N LEU A 326 15.81 -13.45 -3.90
CA LEU A 326 15.02 -14.10 -2.86
C LEU A 326 13.61 -14.36 -3.36
N GLU A 327 13.03 -15.47 -2.92
CA GLU A 327 11.68 -15.86 -3.34
C GLU A 327 10.76 -16.08 -2.14
N ASN A 328 9.50 -15.66 -2.29
CA ASN A 328 8.42 -15.97 -1.36
C ASN A 328 8.70 -15.57 0.11
N LEU A 329 9.30 -14.39 0.31
CA LEU A 329 9.54 -13.88 1.66
C LEU A 329 8.21 -13.62 2.39
N LEU A 330 8.20 -13.94 3.68
CA LEU A 330 7.08 -13.68 4.55
C LEU A 330 7.21 -12.28 5.18
N SER A 331 6.77 -11.26 4.47
CA SER A 331 6.82 -9.89 4.97
C SER A 331 5.75 -9.63 6.05
N GLY A 332 6.10 -8.78 7.00
CA GLY A 332 5.15 -8.20 7.97
C GLY A 332 4.53 -6.89 7.50
N ALA A 333 5.00 -6.33 6.38
CA ALA A 333 4.51 -5.09 5.82
C ALA A 333 3.09 -5.23 5.23
N SER A 334 2.47 -4.10 4.95
CA SER A 334 1.17 -3.99 4.27
C SER A 334 1.28 -2.93 3.18
N GLY A 335 0.50 -3.05 2.12
CA GLY A 335 0.42 -2.07 1.04
C GLY A 335 -0.92 -2.18 0.32
N ASP A 336 -1.42 -1.08 -0.21
CA ASP A 336 -2.73 -1.01 -0.87
C ASP A 336 -2.77 -1.72 -2.23
N VAL A 337 -1.62 -2.17 -2.74
CA VAL A 337 -1.51 -3.10 -3.87
C VAL A 337 -2.22 -4.44 -3.58
N GLY A 338 -2.40 -4.79 -2.31
CA GLY A 338 -3.18 -5.96 -1.90
C GLY A 338 -4.64 -5.89 -2.35
N ASP A 339 -5.25 -4.70 -2.32
CA ASP A 339 -6.61 -4.48 -2.81
C ASP A 339 -6.72 -4.75 -4.32
N ILE A 340 -5.69 -4.41 -5.09
CA ILE A 340 -5.61 -4.75 -6.51
C ILE A 340 -5.42 -6.26 -6.70
N GLY A 341 -4.51 -6.88 -5.93
CA GLY A 341 -4.24 -8.33 -5.97
C GLY A 341 -5.45 -9.20 -5.65
N ALA A 342 -6.40 -8.70 -4.86
CA ALA A 342 -7.67 -9.36 -4.61
C ALA A 342 -8.61 -9.38 -5.85
N LEU A 343 -8.39 -8.48 -6.80
CA LEU A 343 -9.26 -8.28 -7.97
C LEU A 343 -8.62 -8.78 -9.28
N LEU A 344 -7.32 -8.60 -9.44
CA LEU A 344 -6.60 -8.83 -10.69
C LEU A 344 -5.33 -9.65 -10.47
N PRO A 345 -4.87 -10.43 -11.45
CA PRO A 345 -3.54 -11.01 -11.44
C PRO A 345 -2.49 -9.92 -11.25
N THR A 346 -1.79 -9.95 -10.12
CA THR A 346 -0.86 -8.90 -9.69
C THR A 346 0.46 -9.50 -9.27
N ALA A 347 1.56 -8.82 -9.57
CA ALA A 347 2.86 -9.07 -8.98
C ALA A 347 3.52 -7.78 -8.52
N GLN A 348 4.07 -7.80 -7.31
CA GLN A 348 4.97 -6.77 -6.81
C GLN A 348 6.30 -7.41 -6.48
N PHE A 349 7.37 -6.90 -7.05
CA PHE A 349 8.72 -7.37 -6.75
C PHE A 349 9.50 -6.35 -5.94
N GLY A 350 10.45 -6.84 -5.14
CA GLY A 350 11.35 -6.02 -4.37
C GLY A 350 12.68 -5.78 -5.06
N PHE A 351 13.28 -4.62 -4.81
CA PHE A 351 14.64 -4.26 -5.22
C PHE A 351 15.40 -3.61 -4.07
N THR A 352 16.69 -3.89 -3.97
CA THR A 352 17.59 -3.29 -2.97
C THR A 352 18.34 -2.08 -3.56
N GLY A 353 19.35 -1.60 -2.87
CA GLY A 353 20.10 -0.38 -3.23
C GLY A 353 19.70 0.80 -2.37
N VAL A 354 18.98 0.53 -1.28
CA VAL A 354 18.61 1.49 -0.24
C VAL A 354 19.20 1.06 1.11
N SER A 355 19.35 1.99 2.02
CA SER A 355 19.80 1.75 3.39
C SER A 355 19.00 2.60 4.38
N GLY A 356 19.24 2.39 5.67
CA GLY A 356 18.48 3.02 6.74
C GLY A 356 17.19 2.27 7.02
N ARG A 357 16.33 2.86 7.85
CA ARG A 357 15.07 2.26 8.27
C ARG A 357 13.93 2.73 7.36
N PHE A 358 13.13 1.79 6.90
CA PHE A 358 11.84 2.15 6.29
C PHE A 358 11.03 3.00 7.28
N HIS A 359 10.42 4.09 6.80
CA HIS A 359 9.74 5.11 7.58
C HIS A 359 10.66 5.81 8.61
N GLY A 360 11.98 5.74 8.44
CA GLY A 360 12.98 6.41 9.26
C GLY A 360 13.58 7.64 8.56
N ASP A 361 14.17 8.55 9.34
CA ASP A 361 14.80 9.76 8.81
C ASP A 361 16.19 9.50 8.21
N ASP A 362 16.69 8.28 8.37
CA ASP A 362 17.99 7.78 7.89
C ASP A 362 17.89 6.97 6.58
N PHE A 363 16.71 6.93 5.95
CA PHE A 363 16.52 6.25 4.68
C PHE A 363 17.27 6.96 3.56
N ALA A 364 18.03 6.21 2.77
CA ALA A 364 18.85 6.75 1.69
C ALA A 364 19.05 5.74 0.56
N VAL A 365 19.27 6.25 -0.65
CA VAL A 365 19.71 5.44 -1.80
C VAL A 365 21.23 5.28 -1.72
N THR A 366 21.71 4.03 -1.78
CA THR A 366 23.13 3.67 -1.63
C THR A 366 23.70 2.96 -2.85
N ASP A 367 22.85 2.35 -3.68
CA ASP A 367 23.20 1.77 -4.97
C ASP A 367 22.19 2.24 -6.02
N GLU A 368 22.52 3.35 -6.69
CA GLU A 368 21.68 3.96 -7.73
C GLU A 368 21.45 3.03 -8.93
N GLU A 369 22.43 2.17 -9.26
CA GLU A 369 22.28 1.19 -10.34
C GLU A 369 21.11 0.25 -10.05
N ASN A 370 21.15 -0.38 -8.87
CA ASN A 370 20.15 -1.34 -8.47
C ASN A 370 18.79 -0.71 -8.16
N ALA A 371 18.79 0.48 -7.55
CA ALA A 371 17.54 1.14 -7.13
C ALA A 371 16.82 1.90 -8.26
N CYS A 372 17.55 2.44 -9.25
CA CYS A 372 16.97 3.35 -10.24
C CYS A 372 16.94 2.78 -11.66
N LEU A 373 17.89 1.91 -12.03
CA LEU A 373 18.02 1.41 -13.41
C LEU A 373 17.53 -0.02 -13.60
N CYS A 374 17.63 -0.86 -12.58
CA CYS A 374 17.18 -2.25 -12.68
C CYS A 374 15.65 -2.38 -12.64
N PRO A 375 14.89 -1.69 -11.77
CA PRO A 375 13.43 -1.81 -11.73
C PRO A 375 12.74 -1.48 -13.07
N PRO A 376 13.04 -0.38 -13.78
CA PRO A 376 12.41 -0.11 -15.08
C PRO A 376 12.74 -1.17 -16.14
N LYS A 377 13.92 -1.80 -16.11
CA LYS A 377 14.27 -2.90 -17.02
C LYS A 377 13.44 -4.15 -16.73
N ILE A 378 13.28 -4.52 -15.46
CA ILE A 378 12.46 -5.66 -15.03
C ILE A 378 10.98 -5.41 -15.40
N LEU A 379 10.46 -4.21 -15.14
CA LEU A 379 9.10 -3.82 -15.54
C LEU A 379 8.91 -3.92 -17.04
N ALA A 380 9.79 -3.29 -17.84
CA ALA A 380 9.71 -3.30 -19.30
C ALA A 380 9.78 -4.72 -19.89
N GLY A 381 10.74 -5.52 -19.41
CA GLY A 381 10.89 -6.90 -19.84
C GLY A 381 9.66 -7.75 -19.53
N THR A 382 9.06 -7.56 -18.34
CA THR A 382 7.87 -8.32 -17.92
C THR A 382 6.62 -7.86 -18.67
N VAL A 383 6.46 -6.55 -18.93
CA VAL A 383 5.35 -6.03 -19.77
C VAL A 383 5.39 -6.65 -21.17
N LEU A 384 6.57 -6.70 -21.81
CA LEU A 384 6.70 -7.32 -23.12
C LEU A 384 6.40 -8.83 -23.10
N ASP A 385 6.84 -9.54 -22.05
CA ASP A 385 6.51 -10.96 -21.89
C ASP A 385 5.01 -11.19 -21.70
N LEU A 386 4.32 -10.30 -20.97
CA LEU A 386 2.87 -10.36 -20.78
C LEU A 386 2.10 -10.05 -22.05
N PHE A 387 2.62 -9.20 -22.94
CA PHE A 387 2.04 -9.00 -24.27
C PHE A 387 2.16 -10.23 -25.16
N GLU A 388 3.28 -10.96 -25.08
CA GLU A 388 3.49 -12.20 -25.84
C GLU A 388 2.77 -13.41 -25.24
N ARG A 389 2.63 -13.44 -23.90
CA ARG A 389 2.04 -14.53 -23.13
C ARG A 389 1.11 -13.94 -22.06
N PRO A 390 -0.10 -13.55 -22.45
CA PRO A 390 -1.08 -13.02 -21.51
C PRO A 390 -1.39 -14.05 -20.42
N VAL A 391 -1.45 -13.59 -19.17
CA VAL A 391 -1.94 -14.43 -18.08
C VAL A 391 -3.43 -14.70 -18.23
N SER A 392 -3.88 -15.83 -17.69
CA SER A 392 -5.30 -16.21 -17.74
C SER A 392 -6.15 -15.12 -17.11
N GLY A 393 -6.81 -14.38 -17.94
CA GLY A 393 -7.69 -13.26 -17.76
C GLY A 393 -8.30 -12.91 -16.41
N ARG A 394 -9.35 -12.12 -16.46
CA ARG A 394 -10.12 -11.56 -15.33
C ARG A 394 -11.46 -12.28 -15.06
N PRO A 395 -11.55 -13.63 -15.01
CA PRO A 395 -12.85 -14.24 -14.83
C PRO A 395 -13.53 -13.72 -13.56
N GLY A 396 -14.74 -13.20 -13.68
CA GLY A 396 -15.51 -12.69 -12.54
C GLY A 396 -14.99 -11.38 -11.94
N PHE A 397 -14.23 -10.56 -12.67
CA PHE A 397 -13.75 -9.26 -12.16
C PHE A 397 -14.89 -8.36 -11.66
N ALA A 398 -15.96 -8.23 -12.44
CA ALA A 398 -17.09 -7.38 -12.07
C ALA A 398 -17.76 -7.83 -10.75
N GLU A 399 -17.94 -9.13 -10.56
CA GLU A 399 -18.50 -9.69 -9.33
C GLU A 399 -17.55 -9.53 -8.15
N ARG A 400 -16.24 -9.75 -8.35
CA ARG A 400 -15.22 -9.53 -7.29
C ARG A 400 -15.17 -8.07 -6.89
N LYS A 401 -15.15 -7.14 -7.87
CA LYS A 401 -15.17 -5.71 -7.63
C LYS A 401 -16.43 -5.28 -6.88
N ALA A 402 -17.60 -5.72 -7.30
CA ALA A 402 -18.86 -5.42 -6.62
C ALA A 402 -18.87 -5.94 -5.17
N ARG A 403 -18.37 -7.18 -4.95
CA ARG A 403 -18.21 -7.73 -3.60
C ARG A 403 -17.20 -6.91 -2.78
N TYR A 404 -16.06 -6.56 -3.34
CA TYR A 404 -15.04 -5.74 -2.69
C TYR A 404 -15.60 -4.38 -2.24
N LEU A 405 -16.25 -3.64 -3.14
CA LEU A 405 -16.85 -2.35 -2.83
C LEU A 405 -17.90 -2.48 -1.71
N LYS A 406 -18.76 -3.49 -1.79
CA LYS A 406 -19.84 -3.72 -0.81
C LYS A 406 -19.32 -4.22 0.54
N THR A 407 -18.47 -5.24 0.54
CA THR A 407 -18.11 -5.95 1.80
C THR A 407 -16.86 -5.39 2.46
N TRP A 408 -15.95 -4.83 1.68
CA TRP A 408 -14.71 -4.26 2.19
C TRP A 408 -14.81 -2.75 2.41
N LEU A 409 -15.28 -2.01 1.40
CA LEU A 409 -15.36 -0.55 1.48
C LEU A 409 -16.71 -0.02 1.99
N GLY A 410 -17.75 -0.86 2.08
CA GLY A 410 -19.04 -0.50 2.69
C GLY A 410 -19.96 0.34 1.80
N GLU A 411 -19.87 0.20 0.45
CA GLU A 411 -20.82 0.83 -0.51
C GLU A 411 -22.24 0.28 -0.40
#